data_5114680397355875470044b0428f5913
#
_entry.id   5114680397355875470044b0428f5913
#
_cell.length_a   1.000
_cell.length_b   1.000
_cell.length_c   1.000
_cell.angle_alpha   90.00
_cell.angle_beta   90.00
_cell.angle_gamma   90.00
#
_symmetry.space_group_name_H-M   'P 1'
#
loop_
_entity.id
_entity.type
_entity.pdbx_description
1 polymer ?
#
loop_
_entity_poly.entity_id
_entity_poly.type
_entity_poly.pdbx_seq_one_letter_code
_entity_poly.pdbx_strand_id
1 'polypeptide(L)'
;MKKAVTICLLFIFIGCSKSPVPKDILAVDKMQKVVYDLMQVDEYLNNFVIKDSSADIKKKRSIYYEQVFKLNNTNRKQFYTSYKYYQQHPDMQKVLFDSLSAKAGRRKILPAKIPPIKPSKIK
;
A
#
# COMPACT_ATOMS: atom_id res chain seq x y z
N MET A 1 39.10 24.71 -19.40
CA MET A 1 37.69 24.66 -19.81
C MET A 1 37.08 23.23 -19.74
N LYS A 2 37.85 22.18 -19.94
CA LYS A 2 37.30 20.79 -19.87
C LYS A 2 36.90 20.35 -18.45
N LYS A 3 37.55 20.87 -17.39
CA LYS A 3 37.24 20.52 -15.99
C LYS A 3 35.94 21.17 -15.46
N ALA A 4 35.55 22.32 -15.98
CA ALA A 4 34.32 23.03 -15.57
C ALA A 4 33.07 22.37 -16.13
N VAL A 5 33.12 21.75 -17.30
CA VAL A 5 32.01 21.05 -17.93
C VAL A 5 31.68 19.75 -17.17
N THR A 6 32.71 19.06 -16.64
CA THR A 6 32.53 17.81 -15.91
C THR A 6 31.82 18.01 -14.55
N ILE A 7 32.05 19.18 -13.91
CA ILE A 7 31.41 19.52 -12.62
C ILE A 7 29.92 19.86 -12.81
N CYS A 8 29.55 20.49 -13.94
CA CYS A 8 28.15 20.81 -14.25
C CYS A 8 27.28 19.55 -14.52
N LEU A 9 27.90 18.47 -15.01
CA LEU A 9 27.16 17.24 -15.33
C LEU A 9 26.79 16.42 -14.08
N LEU A 10 27.45 16.68 -12.95
CA LEU A 10 27.23 15.93 -11.69
C LEU A 10 26.04 16.46 -10.86
N PHE A 11 25.50 17.63 -11.20
CA PHE A 11 24.40 18.26 -10.43
C PHE A 11 22.98 17.91 -10.93
N ILE A 12 22.83 17.08 -11.97
CA ILE A 12 21.52 16.80 -12.61
C ILE A 12 20.74 15.67 -11.92
N PHE A 13 21.32 14.97 -10.91
CA PHE A 13 20.68 13.82 -10.28
C PHE A 13 19.94 14.08 -8.95
N ILE A 14 19.73 15.34 -8.55
CA ILE A 14 18.91 15.63 -7.36
C ILE A 14 17.49 16.01 -7.79
N GLY A 15 16.88 15.17 -8.60
CA GLY A 15 15.45 15.16 -8.84
C GLY A 15 14.75 14.21 -7.88
N CYS A 16 14.89 14.41 -6.57
CA CYS A 16 14.05 13.75 -5.60
C CYS A 16 12.67 14.40 -5.68
N SER A 17 11.79 13.84 -6.49
CA SER A 17 10.36 14.15 -6.51
C SER A 17 9.77 13.81 -5.13
N LYS A 18 9.93 14.73 -4.18
CA LYS A 18 9.21 14.65 -2.90
C LYS A 18 7.74 14.85 -3.23
N SER A 19 6.96 13.77 -3.10
CA SER A 19 5.51 13.89 -3.08
C SER A 19 5.10 14.98 -2.09
N PRO A 20 4.26 15.93 -2.45
CA PRO A 20 3.91 17.10 -1.61
C PRO A 20 2.92 16.72 -0.50
N VAL A 21 3.12 15.58 0.16
CA VAL A 21 2.28 15.15 1.28
C VAL A 21 2.92 15.50 2.62
N PRO A 22 2.13 15.88 3.63
CA PRO A 22 2.61 16.08 5.00
C PRO A 22 3.35 14.86 5.55
N LYS A 23 4.25 15.06 6.52
CA LYS A 23 5.13 14.00 7.05
C LYS A 23 4.38 12.85 7.75
N ASP A 24 3.21 13.12 8.29
CA ASP A 24 2.33 12.17 8.97
C ASP A 24 1.39 11.41 8.02
N ILE A 25 1.35 11.84 6.76
CA ILE A 25 0.58 11.20 5.68
C ILE A 25 1.48 10.23 4.90
N LEU A 26 0.97 9.05 4.63
CA LEU A 26 1.67 8.08 3.81
C LEU A 26 1.87 8.63 2.40
N ALA A 27 3.09 8.60 1.89
CA ALA A 27 3.38 8.95 0.50
C ALA A 27 2.56 8.05 -0.46
N VAL A 28 2.29 8.54 -1.68
CA VAL A 28 1.45 7.86 -2.68
C VAL A 28 1.87 6.40 -2.87
N ASP A 29 3.15 6.13 -3.08
CA ASP A 29 3.66 4.77 -3.31
C ASP A 29 3.40 3.84 -2.11
N LYS A 30 3.62 4.35 -0.90
CA LYS A 30 3.38 3.60 0.32
C LYS A 30 1.89 3.39 0.57
N MET A 31 1.07 4.42 0.36
CA MET A 31 -0.38 4.33 0.46
C MET A 31 -0.93 3.31 -0.54
N GLN A 32 -0.49 3.38 -1.80
CA GLN A 32 -0.83 2.42 -2.83
C GLN A 32 -0.51 0.97 -2.42
N LYS A 33 0.69 0.76 -1.86
CA LYS A 33 1.10 -0.58 -1.43
C LYS A 33 0.21 -1.10 -0.31
N VAL A 34 -0.07 -0.29 0.71
CA VAL A 34 -0.93 -0.68 1.83
C VAL A 34 -2.35 -0.98 1.35
N VAL A 35 -2.96 -0.10 0.55
CA VAL A 35 -4.31 -0.32 0.00
C VAL A 35 -4.37 -1.60 -0.81
N TYR A 36 -3.37 -1.84 -1.66
CA TYR A 36 -3.30 -3.05 -2.45
C TYR A 36 -3.22 -4.32 -1.58
N ASP A 37 -2.37 -4.32 -0.55
CA ASP A 37 -2.23 -5.46 0.37
C ASP A 37 -3.52 -5.71 1.17
N LEU A 38 -4.25 -4.64 1.57
CA LEU A 38 -5.56 -4.76 2.21
C LEU A 38 -6.62 -5.35 1.27
N MET A 39 -6.63 -4.94 -0.01
CA MET A 39 -7.52 -5.54 -1.01
C MET A 39 -7.26 -7.04 -1.19
N GLN A 40 -6.00 -7.49 -1.12
CA GLN A 40 -5.66 -8.92 -1.18
C GLN A 40 -6.19 -9.67 0.05
N VAL A 41 -6.14 -9.07 1.23
CA VAL A 41 -6.74 -9.64 2.45
C VAL A 41 -8.24 -9.79 2.28
N ASP A 42 -8.93 -8.77 1.79
CA ASP A 42 -10.37 -8.82 1.58
C ASP A 42 -10.77 -9.88 0.55
N GLU A 43 -10.04 -9.99 -0.55
CA GLU A 43 -10.24 -11.02 -1.55
C GLU A 43 -10.05 -12.43 -0.96
N TYR A 44 -8.99 -12.62 -0.17
CA TYR A 44 -8.75 -13.89 0.51
C TYR A 44 -9.88 -14.24 1.48
N LEU A 45 -10.29 -13.30 2.33
CA LEU A 45 -11.37 -13.52 3.28
C LEU A 45 -12.70 -13.83 2.58
N ASN A 46 -13.01 -13.13 1.51
CA ASN A 46 -14.24 -13.33 0.75
C ASN A 46 -14.28 -14.69 0.02
N ASN A 47 -13.16 -15.13 -0.52
CA ASN A 47 -13.11 -16.34 -1.33
C ASN A 47 -12.93 -17.62 -0.51
N PHE A 48 -12.25 -17.56 0.63
CA PHE A 48 -11.81 -18.74 1.36
C PHE A 48 -12.37 -18.85 2.77
N VAL A 49 -12.74 -17.74 3.41
CA VAL A 49 -13.16 -17.73 4.82
C VAL A 49 -14.66 -17.58 4.99
N ILE A 50 -15.35 -16.87 4.10
CA ILE A 50 -16.83 -16.70 4.17
C ILE A 50 -17.56 -18.04 3.98
N LYS A 51 -16.96 -19.00 3.31
CA LYS A 51 -17.53 -20.33 3.12
C LYS A 51 -17.60 -21.16 4.42
N ASP A 52 -16.83 -20.77 5.43
CA ASP A 52 -16.79 -21.38 6.76
C ASP A 52 -17.56 -20.46 7.72
N SER A 53 -18.88 -20.64 7.76
CA SER A 53 -19.87 -19.72 8.36
C SER A 53 -19.74 -19.46 9.88
N SER A 54 -18.84 -20.12 10.57
CA SER A 54 -18.60 -19.97 12.02
C SER A 54 -17.52 -18.93 12.38
N ALA A 55 -16.83 -18.40 11.39
CA ALA A 55 -15.71 -17.52 11.65
C ALA A 55 -16.18 -16.09 11.87
N ASP A 56 -15.76 -15.48 12.94
CA ASP A 56 -15.86 -14.05 13.18
C ASP A 56 -14.99 -13.29 12.15
N ILE A 57 -15.55 -13.10 10.95
CA ILE A 57 -14.87 -12.47 9.80
C ILE A 57 -14.38 -11.07 10.15
N LYS A 58 -15.13 -10.32 10.98
CA LYS A 58 -14.71 -8.98 11.42
C LYS A 58 -13.44 -9.06 12.25
N LYS A 59 -13.36 -10.02 13.16
CA LYS A 59 -12.18 -10.23 14.01
C LYS A 59 -10.99 -10.69 13.16
N LYS A 60 -11.18 -11.67 12.27
CA LYS A 60 -10.14 -12.13 11.34
C LYS A 60 -9.63 -10.99 10.46
N ARG A 61 -10.53 -10.21 9.85
CA ARG A 61 -10.16 -9.03 9.05
C ARG A 61 -9.32 -8.05 9.83
N SER A 62 -9.72 -7.74 11.06
CA SER A 62 -8.94 -6.83 11.92
C SER A 62 -7.52 -7.33 12.17
N ILE A 63 -7.35 -8.61 12.45
CA ILE A 63 -6.03 -9.24 12.66
C ILE A 63 -5.16 -9.16 11.40
N TYR A 64 -5.70 -9.52 10.23
CA TYR A 64 -4.96 -9.45 8.98
C TYR A 64 -4.60 -8.02 8.59
N TYR A 65 -5.48 -7.06 8.83
CA TYR A 65 -5.19 -5.64 8.59
C TYR A 65 -4.04 -5.13 9.46
N GLU A 66 -3.99 -5.51 10.73
CA GLU A 66 -2.85 -5.17 11.60
C GLU A 66 -1.54 -5.77 11.09
N GLN A 67 -1.58 -6.98 10.55
CA GLN A 67 -0.38 -7.60 9.94
C GLN A 67 0.06 -6.82 8.69
N VAL A 68 -0.87 -6.41 7.82
CA VAL A 68 -0.57 -5.58 6.65
C VAL A 68 0.06 -4.25 7.09
N PHE A 69 -0.48 -3.59 8.10
CA PHE A 69 0.11 -2.35 8.60
C PHE A 69 1.53 -2.55 9.10
N LYS A 70 1.78 -3.59 9.90
CA LYS A 70 3.12 -3.92 10.41
C LYS A 70 4.11 -4.20 9.27
N LEU A 71 3.72 -5.03 8.29
CA LEU A 71 4.55 -5.36 7.13
C LEU A 71 4.92 -4.12 6.30
N ASN A 72 4.10 -3.11 6.32
CA ASN A 72 4.32 -1.86 5.61
C ASN A 72 4.92 -0.75 6.49
N ASN A 73 5.42 -1.07 7.69
CA ASN A 73 5.96 -0.08 8.64
C ASN A 73 5.01 1.11 8.83
N THR A 74 3.74 0.83 9.09
CA THR A 74 2.69 1.80 9.40
C THR A 74 1.78 1.26 10.49
N ASN A 75 0.76 2.00 10.84
CA ASN A 75 -0.27 1.58 11.78
C ASN A 75 -1.65 2.04 11.33
N ARG A 76 -2.68 1.50 11.98
CA ARG A 76 -4.08 1.81 11.68
C ARG A 76 -4.37 3.32 11.68
N LYS A 77 -3.91 4.04 12.70
CA LYS A 77 -4.13 5.49 12.82
C LYS A 77 -3.55 6.24 11.63
N GLN A 78 -2.28 6.00 11.31
CA GLN A 78 -1.61 6.66 10.19
C GLN A 78 -2.28 6.33 8.86
N PHE A 79 -2.67 5.06 8.65
CA PHE A 79 -3.37 4.66 7.44
C PHE A 79 -4.70 5.41 7.26
N TYR A 80 -5.56 5.43 8.27
CA TYR A 80 -6.88 6.10 8.15
C TYR A 80 -6.75 7.62 8.08
N THR A 81 -5.78 8.23 8.74
CA THR A 81 -5.46 9.65 8.59
C THR A 81 -5.05 9.96 7.15
N SER A 82 -4.18 9.13 6.58
CA SER A 82 -3.75 9.25 5.18
C SER A 82 -4.90 9.03 4.21
N TYR A 83 -5.72 8.02 4.45
CA TYR A 83 -6.89 7.71 3.61
C TYR A 83 -7.85 8.91 3.54
N LYS A 84 -8.16 9.50 4.69
CA LYS A 84 -9.00 10.71 4.77
C LYS A 84 -8.36 11.89 4.02
N TYR A 85 -7.05 12.07 4.15
CA TYR A 85 -6.32 13.10 3.41
C TYR A 85 -6.47 12.91 1.89
N TYR A 86 -6.25 11.70 1.38
CA TYR A 86 -6.42 11.39 -0.04
C TYR A 86 -7.85 11.62 -0.53
N GLN A 87 -8.86 11.30 0.28
CA GLN A 87 -10.27 11.57 -0.05
C GLN A 87 -10.57 13.07 -0.20
N GLN A 88 -9.83 13.92 0.49
CA GLN A 88 -9.98 15.39 0.43
C GLN A 88 -9.13 16.04 -0.69
N HIS A 89 -8.29 15.26 -1.38
CA HIS A 89 -7.41 15.71 -2.46
C HIS A 89 -7.65 14.87 -3.73
N PRO A 90 -8.65 15.25 -4.56
CA PRO A 90 -9.10 14.43 -5.69
C PRO A 90 -8.01 14.14 -6.74
N ASP A 91 -7.09 15.09 -6.95
CA ASP A 91 -5.92 14.95 -7.82
C ASP A 91 -5.00 13.81 -7.36
N MET A 92 -4.67 13.79 -6.08
CA MET A 92 -3.84 12.75 -5.47
C MET A 92 -4.59 11.42 -5.38
N GLN A 93 -5.89 11.46 -5.09
CA GLN A 93 -6.74 10.28 -5.08
C GLN A 93 -6.76 9.62 -6.46
N LYS A 94 -6.88 10.42 -7.53
CA LYS A 94 -6.84 9.92 -8.91
C LYS A 94 -5.51 9.19 -9.19
N VAL A 95 -4.38 9.80 -8.87
CA VAL A 95 -3.06 9.17 -9.05
C VAL A 95 -2.96 7.84 -8.29
N LEU A 96 -3.46 7.79 -7.06
CA LEU A 96 -3.50 6.57 -6.25
C LEU A 96 -4.31 5.47 -6.93
N PHE A 97 -5.54 5.76 -7.40
CA PHE A 97 -6.41 4.76 -8.02
C PHE A 97 -5.95 4.34 -9.42
N ASP A 98 -5.43 5.25 -10.23
CA ASP A 98 -4.85 4.91 -11.53
C ASP A 98 -3.69 3.90 -11.36
N SER A 99 -2.84 4.14 -10.37
CA SER A 99 -1.73 3.25 -10.03
C SER A 99 -2.20 1.89 -9.50
N LEU A 100 -3.26 1.87 -8.66
CA LEU A 100 -3.86 0.62 -8.16
C LEU A 100 -4.48 -0.20 -9.28
N SER A 101 -5.21 0.44 -10.19
CA SER A 101 -5.84 -0.19 -11.33
C SER A 101 -4.81 -0.81 -12.27
N ALA A 102 -3.73 -0.10 -12.56
CA ALA A 102 -2.62 -0.60 -13.36
C ALA A 102 -1.93 -1.83 -12.72
N LYS A 103 -1.81 -1.83 -11.39
CA LYS A 103 -1.22 -2.94 -10.64
C LYS A 103 -2.15 -4.15 -10.59
N ALA A 104 -3.44 -3.94 -10.36
CA ALA A 104 -4.45 -5.00 -10.38
C ALA A 104 -4.61 -5.63 -11.77
N GLY A 105 -4.59 -4.82 -12.82
CA GLY A 105 -4.66 -5.29 -14.21
C GLY A 105 -3.50 -6.20 -14.59
N ARG A 106 -2.28 -5.88 -14.16
CA ARG A 106 -1.08 -6.71 -14.39
C ARG A 106 -1.13 -8.05 -13.66
N ARG A 107 -1.87 -8.15 -12.55
CA ARG A 107 -1.95 -9.39 -11.75
C ARG A 107 -2.96 -10.41 -12.24
N LYS A 108 -3.91 -10.03 -13.07
CA LYS A 108 -4.81 -11.00 -13.75
C LYS A 108 -4.04 -12.02 -14.61
N ILE A 109 -2.77 -11.77 -14.89
CA ILE A 109 -1.89 -12.60 -15.72
C ILE A 109 -1.03 -13.56 -14.87
N LEU A 110 -0.95 -13.40 -13.54
CA LEU A 110 -0.12 -14.25 -12.67
C LEU A 110 -0.96 -14.80 -11.51
N PRO A 111 -0.97 -16.15 -11.31
CA PRO A 111 -1.63 -16.73 -10.14
C PRO A 111 -1.01 -16.19 -8.86
N ALA A 112 -1.85 -15.74 -7.94
CA ALA A 112 -1.43 -15.17 -6.68
C ALA A 112 -0.61 -16.17 -5.86
N LYS A 113 0.71 -16.00 -5.81
CA LYS A 113 1.54 -16.56 -4.75
C LYS A 113 1.35 -15.70 -3.50
N ILE A 114 0.27 -15.95 -2.78
CA ILE A 114 0.15 -15.46 -1.40
C ILE A 114 0.94 -16.47 -0.56
N PRO A 115 2.05 -16.09 0.10
CA PRO A 115 2.67 -16.97 1.07
C PRO A 115 1.65 -17.26 2.17
N PRO A 116 1.50 -18.51 2.62
CA PRO A 116 0.57 -18.84 3.69
C PRO A 116 0.94 -18.03 4.92
N ILE A 117 0.06 -17.11 5.31
CA ILE A 117 0.21 -16.35 6.55
C ILE A 117 -0.03 -17.35 7.68
N LYS A 118 1.05 -17.77 8.34
CA LYS A 118 0.94 -18.66 9.51
C LYS A 118 0.11 -17.93 10.57
N PRO A 119 -0.99 -18.51 11.05
CA PRO A 119 -1.71 -17.93 12.17
C PRO A 119 -0.78 -17.92 13.38
N SER A 120 -0.44 -16.73 13.87
CA SER A 120 0.26 -16.60 15.15
C SER A 120 -0.66 -17.16 16.23
N LYS A 121 -0.17 -18.16 16.97
CA LYS A 121 -0.88 -18.69 18.13
C LYS A 121 -1.15 -17.55 19.10
N ILE A 122 -2.41 -17.19 19.23
CA ILE A 122 -2.87 -16.26 20.25
C ILE A 122 -2.94 -17.09 21.55
N LYS A 123 -2.03 -16.78 22.49
CA LYS A 123 -2.18 -17.21 23.88
C LYS A 123 -3.22 -16.37 24.55
#